data_5cb0921ae57f187732075ea4b675e799
#
_entry.id   5cb0921ae57f187732075ea4b675e799
#
_cell.length_a   1.000
_cell.length_b   1.000
_cell.length_c   1.000
_cell.angle_alpha   90.00
_cell.angle_beta   90.00
_cell.angle_gamma   90.00
#
_symmetry.space_group_name_H-M   'P 1'
#
loop_
_entity.id
_entity.type
_entity.pdbx_description
1 polymer ?
#
loop_
_entity_poly.entity_id
_entity_poly.type
_entity_poly.pdbx_seq_one_letter_code
_entity_poly.pdbx_strand_id
1 'polypeptide(L)'
;MHPHPAFHWQDRDAMRAFVRDKAFGALFASTPDGPRVAHIPVTWDGDDRVTFHLSRSNGIAPHLDGATALLVVHGPDAYVSPDWYGEGPAQVPTWNYVAVELEGRVSALPRDALVAQVDMLAAEHETRLLPKPVWTRAKMDADRFDAMTRAIQGFALDVTAWRGTRKLAQTKSQAARLAAADALDARGEREIARWMRGA
;
A
#
# COMPACT_ATOMS: atom_id res chain seq x y z
N MET A 1 -10.10 6.76 6.54
CA MET A 1 -11.20 5.94 5.93
C MET A 1 -12.39 6.83 5.56
N HIS A 2 -13.08 6.53 4.44
CA HIS A 2 -14.26 7.28 4.01
C HIS A 2 -15.41 7.13 5.04
N PRO A 3 -16.15 8.21 5.40
CA PRO A 3 -17.19 8.13 6.43
C PRO A 3 -18.44 7.30 6.03
N HIS A 4 -18.70 7.16 4.74
CA HIS A 4 -19.90 6.42 4.25
C HIS A 4 -19.66 4.91 4.29
N PRO A 5 -20.51 4.12 5.02
CA PRO A 5 -20.29 2.68 5.22
C PRO A 5 -20.25 1.85 3.94
N ALA A 6 -20.98 2.26 2.88
CA ALA A 6 -20.99 1.55 1.60
C ALA A 6 -19.60 1.45 0.93
N PHE A 7 -18.63 2.30 1.33
CA PHE A 7 -17.28 2.30 0.80
C PHE A 7 -16.28 1.62 1.73
N HIS A 8 -16.72 1.12 2.89
CA HIS A 8 -15.85 0.41 3.80
C HIS A 8 -15.51 -0.98 3.24
N TRP A 9 -14.23 -1.26 3.18
CA TRP A 9 -13.73 -2.57 2.84
C TRP A 9 -13.42 -3.33 4.13
N GLN A 10 -14.16 -4.41 4.42
CA GLN A 10 -14.08 -5.14 5.69
C GLN A 10 -13.35 -6.48 5.59
N ASP A 11 -13.18 -7.02 4.37
CA ASP A 11 -12.50 -8.28 4.12
C ASP A 11 -10.99 -8.14 4.36
N ARG A 12 -10.52 -8.60 5.53
CA ARG A 12 -9.12 -8.51 5.93
C ARG A 12 -8.19 -9.33 5.03
N ASP A 13 -8.62 -10.49 4.58
CA ASP A 13 -7.79 -11.35 3.73
C ASP A 13 -7.59 -10.71 2.36
N ALA A 14 -8.65 -10.12 1.81
CA ALA A 14 -8.56 -9.37 0.57
C ALA A 14 -7.71 -8.08 0.72
N MET A 15 -7.81 -7.37 1.85
CA MET A 15 -6.94 -6.22 2.16
C MET A 15 -5.47 -6.65 2.28
N ARG A 16 -5.20 -7.78 2.96
CA ARG A 16 -3.84 -8.33 3.08
C ARG A 16 -3.27 -8.72 1.71
N ALA A 17 -4.06 -9.39 0.88
CA ALA A 17 -3.66 -9.74 -0.48
C ALA A 17 -3.35 -8.49 -1.32
N PHE A 18 -4.17 -7.45 -1.20
CA PHE A 18 -3.96 -6.16 -1.87
C PHE A 18 -2.65 -5.48 -1.41
N VAL A 19 -2.39 -5.40 -0.11
CA VAL A 19 -1.16 -4.83 0.44
C VAL A 19 0.07 -5.62 -0.03
N ARG A 20 -0.02 -6.97 -0.06
CA ARG A 20 1.04 -7.83 -0.58
C ARG A 20 1.29 -7.62 -2.08
N ASP A 21 0.25 -7.44 -2.85
CA ASP A 21 0.39 -7.19 -4.28
C ASP A 21 1.06 -5.83 -4.57
N LYS A 22 0.62 -4.77 -3.90
CA LYS A 22 1.21 -3.43 -4.03
C LYS A 22 2.61 -3.34 -3.43
N ALA A 23 2.84 -3.97 -2.29
CA ALA A 23 4.11 -4.08 -1.56
C ALA A 23 4.87 -2.75 -1.37
N PHE A 24 4.18 -1.61 -1.48
CA PHE A 24 4.74 -0.26 -1.34
C PHE A 24 3.69 0.68 -0.77
N GLY A 25 4.08 1.51 0.19
CA GLY A 25 3.16 2.43 0.85
C GLY A 25 3.82 3.66 1.46
N ALA A 26 2.99 4.53 2.01
CA ALA A 26 3.38 5.73 2.73
C ALA A 26 3.20 5.50 4.24
N LEU A 27 4.30 5.48 4.99
CA LEU A 27 4.32 5.38 6.45
C LEU A 27 4.34 6.77 7.07
N PHE A 28 3.32 7.07 7.85
CA PHE A 28 3.20 8.32 8.60
C PHE A 28 3.53 8.08 10.07
N ALA A 29 4.35 8.95 10.64
CA ALA A 29 4.60 8.98 12.08
C ALA A 29 4.78 10.42 12.57
N SER A 30 4.53 10.63 13.84
CA SER A 30 4.78 11.90 14.52
C SER A 30 6.25 11.99 14.91
N THR A 31 6.85 13.15 14.68
CA THR A 31 8.19 13.50 15.13
C THR A 31 8.12 14.79 15.95
N PRO A 32 9.17 15.16 16.71
CA PRO A 32 9.21 16.45 17.41
C PRO A 32 8.98 17.67 16.51
N ASP A 33 9.36 17.54 15.22
CA ASP A 33 9.18 18.60 14.22
C ASP A 33 7.83 18.51 13.47
N GLY A 34 6.90 17.71 13.97
CA GLY A 34 5.58 17.46 13.39
C GLY A 34 5.48 16.14 12.63
N PRO A 35 4.33 15.88 11.96
CA PRO A 35 4.13 14.65 11.20
C PRO A 35 5.07 14.57 9.99
N ARG A 36 5.57 13.37 9.74
CA ARG A 36 6.44 13.05 8.60
C ARG A 36 5.93 11.83 7.88
N VAL A 37 6.32 11.68 6.63
CA VAL A 37 6.02 10.52 5.79
C VAL A 37 7.30 9.93 5.21
N ALA A 38 7.37 8.60 5.15
CA ALA A 38 8.36 7.86 4.39
C ALA A 38 7.66 6.90 3.42
N HIS A 39 8.14 6.83 2.18
CA HIS A 39 7.66 5.85 1.20
C HIS A 39 8.52 4.60 1.32
N ILE A 40 7.89 3.46 1.60
CA ILE A 40 8.58 2.23 1.99
C ILE A 40 8.07 1.01 1.24
N PRO A 41 8.98 0.10 0.84
CA PRO A 41 8.59 -1.25 0.48
C PRO A 41 8.21 -2.04 1.72
N VAL A 42 7.23 -2.92 1.60
CA VAL A 42 6.71 -3.70 2.73
C VAL A 42 6.60 -5.18 2.38
N THR A 43 6.83 -6.03 3.39
CA THR A 43 6.62 -7.47 3.33
C THR A 43 5.82 -7.92 4.55
N TRP A 44 5.07 -9.02 4.41
CA TRP A 44 4.34 -9.60 5.54
C TRP A 44 5.22 -10.59 6.31
N ASP A 45 5.13 -10.53 7.63
CA ASP A 45 5.75 -11.45 8.58
C ASP A 45 4.66 -11.97 9.52
N GLY A 46 3.93 -13.00 9.08
CA GLY A 46 2.74 -13.49 9.75
C GLY A 46 1.45 -12.77 9.34
N ASP A 47 0.42 -12.83 10.21
CA ASP A 47 -0.94 -12.39 9.86
C ASP A 47 -1.18 -10.88 10.06
N ASP A 48 -0.62 -10.30 11.10
CA ASP A 48 -0.83 -8.91 11.49
C ASP A 48 0.48 -8.14 11.69
N ARG A 49 1.53 -8.56 11.02
CA ARG A 49 2.84 -7.92 11.11
C ARG A 49 3.40 -7.62 9.73
N VAL A 50 3.76 -6.37 9.52
CA VAL A 50 4.40 -5.88 8.28
C VAL A 50 5.83 -5.47 8.62
N THR A 51 6.79 -5.95 7.84
CA THR A 51 8.19 -5.55 7.96
C THR A 51 8.60 -4.64 6.82
N PHE A 52 9.50 -3.71 7.10
CA PHE A 52 10.01 -2.74 6.16
C PHE A 52 11.38 -2.24 6.57
N HIS A 53 12.04 -1.51 5.68
CA HIS A 53 13.27 -0.82 6.01
C HIS A 53 13.32 0.57 5.39
N LEU A 54 14.15 1.42 5.92
CA LEU A 54 14.46 2.74 5.39
C LEU A 54 15.91 3.15 5.72
N SER A 55 16.40 4.15 5.03
CA SER A 55 17.74 4.69 5.30
C SER A 55 17.84 5.18 6.75
N ARG A 56 18.95 4.91 7.44
CA ARG A 56 19.22 5.50 8.75
C ARG A 56 19.29 7.03 8.73
N SER A 57 19.61 7.61 7.58
CA SER A 57 19.60 9.07 7.38
C SER A 57 18.21 9.66 7.14
N ASN A 58 17.17 8.83 6.99
CA ASN A 58 15.81 9.32 6.89
C ASN A 58 15.35 9.93 8.23
N GLY A 59 14.88 11.17 8.21
CA GLY A 59 14.53 11.90 9.43
C GLY A 59 13.40 11.29 10.27
N ILE A 60 12.65 10.30 9.75
CA ILE A 60 11.63 9.57 10.52
C ILE A 60 12.25 8.40 11.32
N ALA A 61 13.38 7.82 10.86
CA ALA A 61 13.93 6.60 11.41
C ALA A 61 14.23 6.65 12.93
N PRO A 62 14.82 7.73 13.49
CA PRO A 62 15.09 7.82 14.93
C PRO A 62 13.83 7.84 15.81
N HIS A 63 12.66 8.10 15.23
CA HIS A 63 11.40 8.29 15.94
C HIS A 63 10.43 7.12 15.78
N LEU A 64 10.82 6.04 15.09
CA LEU A 64 9.92 4.93 14.79
C LEU A 64 9.86 3.87 15.89
N ASP A 65 11.00 3.54 16.51
CA ASP A 65 11.02 2.48 17.52
C ASP A 65 10.14 2.81 18.72
N GLY A 66 9.17 1.95 19.01
CA GLY A 66 8.16 2.15 20.05
C GLY A 66 7.06 3.15 19.70
N ALA A 67 7.07 3.77 18.52
CA ALA A 67 6.02 4.71 18.11
C ALA A 67 4.77 3.99 17.59
N THR A 68 3.64 4.69 17.59
CA THR A 68 2.48 4.34 16.77
C THR A 68 2.64 4.99 15.40
N ALA A 69 2.43 4.22 14.36
CA ALA A 69 2.51 4.70 12.98
C ALA A 69 1.31 4.24 12.15
N LEU A 70 1.08 4.95 11.06
CA LEU A 70 0.04 4.66 10.08
C LEU A 70 0.69 4.38 8.73
N LEU A 71 0.56 3.15 8.23
CA LEU A 71 0.93 2.78 6.88
C LEU A 71 -0.30 2.88 5.97
N VAL A 72 -0.20 3.64 4.90
CA VAL A 72 -1.23 3.77 3.87
C VAL A 72 -0.74 3.16 2.57
N VAL A 73 -1.46 2.16 2.08
CA VAL A 73 -1.21 1.54 0.77
C VAL A 73 -2.31 2.00 -0.17
N HIS A 74 -1.92 2.79 -1.17
CA HIS A 74 -2.81 3.30 -2.19
C HIS A 74 -2.98 2.30 -3.34
N GLY A 75 -4.21 2.16 -3.79
CA GLY A 75 -4.56 1.48 -5.04
C GLY A 75 -4.79 2.48 -6.16
N PRO A 76 -5.52 2.04 -7.20
CA PRO A 76 -5.89 2.93 -8.29
C PRO A 76 -6.89 3.98 -7.81
N ASP A 77 -6.81 5.15 -8.42
CA ASP A 77 -7.74 6.24 -8.20
C ASP A 77 -8.03 6.96 -9.52
N ALA A 78 -9.18 7.62 -9.61
CA ALA A 78 -9.50 8.49 -10.73
C ALA A 78 -10.62 9.48 -10.40
N TYR A 79 -10.56 10.63 -11.03
CA TYR A 79 -11.68 11.56 -11.13
C TYR A 79 -12.82 10.95 -11.96
N VAL A 80 -14.06 11.10 -11.51
CA VAL A 80 -15.26 10.61 -12.20
C VAL A 80 -16.19 11.78 -12.47
N SER A 81 -16.43 12.02 -13.77
CA SER A 81 -17.42 13.01 -14.21
C SER A 81 -18.84 12.51 -13.94
N PRO A 82 -19.74 13.39 -13.44
CA PRO A 82 -21.14 13.04 -13.26
C PRO A 82 -21.85 12.69 -14.56
N ASP A 83 -21.39 13.22 -15.69
CA ASP A 83 -21.99 12.96 -17.01
C ASP A 83 -21.87 11.49 -17.43
N TRP A 84 -20.87 10.78 -16.90
CA TRP A 84 -20.65 9.37 -17.23
C TRP A 84 -21.66 8.43 -16.57
N TYR A 85 -22.38 8.89 -15.54
CA TYR A 85 -23.40 8.06 -14.89
C TYR A 85 -24.70 7.94 -15.69
N GLY A 86 -25.02 8.93 -16.54
CA GLY A 86 -26.28 8.93 -17.27
C GLY A 86 -27.53 9.03 -16.40
N GLU A 87 -27.41 9.46 -15.15
CA GLU A 87 -28.51 9.52 -14.14
C GLU A 87 -29.13 10.92 -13.97
N GLY A 88 -28.97 11.79 -14.98
CA GLY A 88 -29.58 13.13 -14.95
C GLY A 88 -28.74 14.19 -14.19
N PRO A 89 -29.25 15.42 -14.02
CA PRO A 89 -28.44 16.58 -13.64
C PRO A 89 -28.11 16.68 -12.14
N ALA A 90 -28.74 15.88 -11.28
CA ALA A 90 -28.55 15.93 -9.82
C ALA A 90 -27.32 15.12 -9.36
N GLN A 91 -26.23 15.19 -10.12
CA GLN A 91 -24.98 14.49 -9.84
C GLN A 91 -23.83 15.48 -9.67
N VAL A 92 -22.85 15.10 -8.87
CA VAL A 92 -21.63 15.91 -8.66
C VAL A 92 -20.39 15.13 -9.04
N PRO A 93 -19.34 15.81 -9.49
CA PRO A 93 -18.05 15.16 -9.73
C PRO A 93 -17.49 14.59 -8.42
N THR A 94 -16.73 13.50 -8.55
CA THR A 94 -16.12 12.85 -7.40
C THR A 94 -14.79 12.18 -7.76
N TRP A 95 -14.13 11.60 -6.76
CA TRP A 95 -12.97 10.74 -6.91
C TRP A 95 -13.33 9.32 -6.49
N ASN A 96 -13.06 8.34 -7.35
CA ASN A 96 -13.08 6.93 -6.97
C ASN A 96 -11.66 6.48 -6.63
N TYR A 97 -11.51 5.63 -5.61
CA TYR A 97 -10.20 5.18 -5.16
C TYR A 97 -10.29 3.93 -4.30
N VAL A 98 -9.16 3.24 -4.19
CA VAL A 98 -8.93 2.12 -3.28
C VAL A 98 -7.76 2.48 -2.36
N ALA A 99 -7.91 2.25 -1.06
CA ALA A 99 -6.82 2.42 -0.09
C ALA A 99 -6.99 1.47 1.09
N VAL A 100 -5.85 1.01 1.64
CA VAL A 100 -5.78 0.27 2.90
C VAL A 100 -4.89 1.04 3.86
N GLU A 101 -5.39 1.25 5.07
CA GLU A 101 -4.70 1.88 6.18
C GLU A 101 -4.43 0.84 7.26
N LEU A 102 -3.17 0.70 7.65
CA LEU A 102 -2.71 -0.20 8.71
C LEU A 102 -2.10 0.66 9.83
N GLU A 103 -2.73 0.66 10.99
CA GLU A 103 -2.22 1.37 12.16
C GLU A 103 -1.68 0.38 13.17
N GLY A 104 -0.55 0.68 13.80
CA GLY A 104 0.05 -0.22 14.77
C GLY A 104 1.29 0.33 15.46
N ARG A 105 1.90 -0.53 16.27
CA ARG A 105 3.16 -0.24 16.98
C ARG A 105 4.34 -0.61 16.09
N VAL A 106 5.32 0.26 16.01
CA VAL A 106 6.57 0.00 15.33
C VAL A 106 7.62 -0.49 16.32
N SER A 107 8.41 -1.47 15.91
CA SER A 107 9.59 -1.95 16.62
C SER A 107 10.79 -2.04 15.67
N ALA A 108 11.98 -1.69 16.16
CA ALA A 108 13.20 -1.87 15.40
C ALA A 108 13.54 -3.36 15.23
N LEU A 109 13.96 -3.75 14.05
CA LEU A 109 14.41 -5.11 13.79
C LEU A 109 15.91 -5.25 14.08
N PRO A 110 16.35 -6.40 14.63
CA PRO A 110 17.76 -6.76 14.68
C PRO A 110 18.31 -7.00 13.26
N ARG A 111 19.63 -7.02 13.14
CA ARG A 111 20.29 -7.08 11.84
C ARG A 111 19.93 -8.31 11.01
N ASP A 112 19.87 -9.47 11.64
CA ASP A 112 19.52 -10.75 11.00
C ASP A 112 18.09 -10.71 10.43
N ALA A 113 17.14 -10.17 11.18
CA ALA A 113 15.75 -9.99 10.72
C ALA A 113 15.66 -8.95 9.58
N LEU A 114 16.46 -7.87 9.61
CA LEU A 114 16.57 -6.93 8.50
C LEU A 114 17.07 -7.63 7.22
N VAL A 115 18.13 -8.46 7.33
CA VAL A 115 18.65 -9.21 6.19
C VAL A 115 17.62 -10.18 5.63
N ALA A 116 16.90 -10.91 6.50
CA ALA A 116 15.83 -11.81 6.10
C ALA A 116 14.69 -11.04 5.39
N GLN A 117 14.32 -9.85 5.87
CA GLN A 117 13.31 -8.99 5.25
C GLN A 117 13.73 -8.55 3.85
N VAL A 118 14.98 -8.13 3.66
CA VAL A 118 15.51 -7.73 2.34
C VAL A 118 15.54 -8.91 1.36
N ASP A 119 15.95 -10.09 1.83
CA ASP A 119 15.96 -11.31 1.00
C ASP A 119 14.52 -11.73 0.61
N MET A 120 13.57 -11.66 1.54
CA MET A 120 12.16 -11.97 1.27
C MET A 120 11.55 -11.00 0.26
N LEU A 121 11.78 -9.70 0.44
CA LEU A 121 11.34 -8.67 -0.49
C LEU A 121 11.88 -8.92 -1.90
N ALA A 122 13.18 -9.20 -2.00
CA ALA A 122 13.81 -9.50 -3.29
C ALA A 122 13.20 -10.76 -3.93
N ALA A 123 13.05 -11.86 -3.18
CA ALA A 123 12.50 -13.11 -3.69
C ALA A 123 11.06 -12.94 -4.21
N GLU A 124 10.21 -12.24 -3.47
CA GLU A 124 8.81 -12.00 -3.85
C GLU A 124 8.71 -11.19 -5.16
N HIS A 125 9.47 -10.11 -5.29
CA HIS A 125 9.42 -9.26 -6.47
C HIS A 125 10.15 -9.84 -7.68
N GLU A 126 11.28 -10.49 -7.49
CA GLU A 126 12.04 -11.13 -8.56
C GLU A 126 11.27 -12.29 -9.22
N THR A 127 10.47 -13.02 -8.45
CA THR A 127 9.61 -14.09 -8.97
C THR A 127 8.57 -13.55 -9.96
N ARG A 128 8.11 -12.32 -9.78
CA ARG A 128 7.16 -11.66 -10.70
C ARG A 128 7.79 -11.27 -12.05
N LEU A 129 9.13 -11.29 -12.14
CA LEU A 129 9.89 -10.89 -13.32
C LEU A 129 10.33 -12.08 -14.20
N LEU A 130 9.83 -13.28 -13.92
CA LEU A 130 10.10 -14.45 -14.77
C LEU A 130 9.64 -14.18 -16.24
N PRO A 131 10.35 -14.68 -17.28
CA PRO A 131 11.44 -15.66 -17.22
C PRO A 131 12.85 -15.09 -17.00
N LYS A 132 13.02 -13.84 -16.65
CA LYS A 132 14.33 -13.28 -16.24
C LYS A 132 14.92 -14.13 -15.11
N PRO A 133 16.24 -14.48 -15.14
CA PRO A 133 16.86 -15.16 -14.01
C PRO A 133 16.72 -14.36 -12.71
N VAL A 134 16.21 -15.00 -11.65
CA VAL A 134 15.97 -14.37 -10.35
C VAL A 134 17.27 -13.78 -9.83
N TRP A 135 17.22 -12.52 -9.39
CA TRP A 135 18.31 -11.92 -8.64
C TRP A 135 18.31 -12.46 -7.21
N THR A 136 19.47 -12.80 -6.72
CA THR A 136 19.68 -13.19 -5.32
C THR A 136 20.90 -12.48 -4.77
N ARG A 137 20.97 -12.34 -3.46
CA ARG A 137 22.10 -11.76 -2.75
C ARG A 137 23.45 -12.42 -3.11
N ALA A 138 23.46 -13.72 -3.48
CA ALA A 138 24.66 -14.43 -3.89
C ALA A 138 25.35 -13.85 -5.15
N LYS A 139 24.65 -12.98 -5.90
CA LYS A 139 25.22 -12.25 -7.06
C LYS A 139 25.99 -10.99 -6.65
N MET A 140 26.01 -10.66 -5.37
CA MET A 140 26.62 -9.45 -4.83
C MET A 140 27.82 -9.80 -3.96
N ASP A 141 28.83 -8.95 -3.99
CA ASP A 141 29.97 -9.03 -3.07
C ASP A 141 29.48 -8.90 -1.61
N ALA A 142 29.98 -9.78 -0.74
CA ALA A 142 29.53 -9.87 0.65
C ALA A 142 29.83 -8.60 1.46
N ASP A 143 31.04 -8.03 1.30
CA ASP A 143 31.44 -6.82 2.04
C ASP A 143 30.63 -5.61 1.59
N ARG A 144 30.32 -5.53 0.30
CA ARG A 144 29.46 -4.49 -0.26
C ARG A 144 28.02 -4.61 0.24
N PHE A 145 27.47 -5.82 0.26
CA PHE A 145 26.15 -6.08 0.84
C PHE A 145 26.09 -5.66 2.31
N ASP A 146 27.12 -6.06 3.07
CA ASP A 146 27.24 -5.72 4.47
C ASP A 146 27.31 -4.20 4.70
N ALA A 147 28.10 -3.49 3.91
CA ALA A 147 28.17 -2.03 3.96
C ALA A 147 26.83 -1.35 3.65
N MET A 148 26.12 -1.84 2.63
CA MET A 148 24.79 -1.28 2.25
C MET A 148 23.73 -1.55 3.32
N THR A 149 23.72 -2.75 3.91
CA THR A 149 22.76 -3.07 4.99
C THR A 149 23.04 -2.33 6.29
N ARG A 150 24.27 -1.86 6.53
CA ARG A 150 24.56 -0.94 7.65
C ARG A 150 23.96 0.46 7.47
N ALA A 151 23.71 0.89 6.23
CA ALA A 151 23.13 2.21 5.93
C ALA A 151 21.60 2.26 6.12
N ILE A 152 20.96 1.11 6.30
CA ILE A 152 19.51 1.02 6.49
C ILE A 152 19.17 0.48 7.89
N GLN A 153 17.93 0.74 8.31
CA GLN A 153 17.34 0.18 9.53
C GLN A 153 16.05 -0.56 9.16
N GLY A 154 15.92 -1.79 9.67
CA GLY A 154 14.70 -2.58 9.58
C GLY A 154 13.74 -2.26 10.72
N PHE A 155 12.47 -2.36 10.43
CA PHE A 155 11.37 -2.17 11.37
C PHE A 155 10.26 -3.18 11.11
N ALA A 156 9.47 -3.45 12.13
CA ALA A 156 8.19 -4.13 12.01
C ALA A 156 7.07 -3.20 12.49
N LEU A 157 5.91 -3.27 11.84
CA LEU A 157 4.65 -2.68 12.27
C LEU A 157 3.74 -3.82 12.71
N ASP A 158 3.48 -3.93 14.01
CA ASP A 158 2.48 -4.83 14.58
C ASP A 158 1.12 -4.17 14.44
N VAL A 159 0.30 -4.66 13.50
CA VAL A 159 -0.96 -4.01 13.10
C VAL A 159 -2.03 -4.25 14.13
N THR A 160 -2.54 -3.18 14.71
CA THR A 160 -3.62 -3.21 15.71
C THR A 160 -4.97 -2.76 15.15
N ALA A 161 -4.97 -2.00 14.05
CA ALA A 161 -6.19 -1.57 13.39
C ALA A 161 -6.04 -1.59 11.85
N TRP A 162 -7.09 -2.09 11.20
CA TRP A 162 -7.25 -2.17 9.77
C TRP A 162 -8.39 -1.29 9.31
N ARG A 163 -8.16 -0.47 8.31
CA ARG A 163 -9.20 0.34 7.68
C ARG A 163 -9.05 0.27 6.16
N GLY A 164 -10.04 -0.25 5.48
CA GLY A 164 -10.07 -0.30 4.02
C GLY A 164 -11.14 0.62 3.44
N THR A 165 -10.83 1.24 2.32
CA THR A 165 -11.79 2.02 1.52
C THR A 165 -11.76 1.54 0.08
N ARG A 166 -12.95 1.24 -0.45
CA ARG A 166 -13.20 1.01 -1.88
C ARG A 166 -14.37 1.92 -2.29
N LYS A 167 -14.06 3.15 -2.69
CA LYS A 167 -15.06 4.05 -3.23
C LYS A 167 -15.10 3.88 -4.75
N LEU A 168 -16.08 3.15 -5.23
CA LEU A 168 -16.18 2.64 -6.60
C LEU A 168 -17.57 2.85 -7.22
N ALA A 169 -18.28 3.88 -6.75
CA ALA A 169 -19.66 4.19 -7.16
C ALA A 169 -20.71 3.13 -6.76
N GLN A 170 -20.52 2.39 -5.64
CA GLN A 170 -21.46 1.36 -5.17
C GLN A 170 -22.85 1.92 -4.80
N THR A 171 -22.96 3.22 -4.56
CA THR A 171 -24.23 3.90 -4.28
C THR A 171 -25.01 4.28 -5.53
N LYS A 172 -24.47 4.00 -6.72
CA LYS A 172 -25.10 4.21 -8.01
C LYS A 172 -25.79 2.94 -8.51
N SER A 173 -26.68 3.08 -9.50
CA SER A 173 -27.15 1.90 -10.21
C SER A 173 -25.98 1.14 -10.86
N GLN A 174 -26.16 -0.16 -11.06
CA GLN A 174 -25.15 -0.97 -11.76
C GLN A 174 -24.86 -0.42 -13.16
N ALA A 175 -25.89 0.00 -13.89
CA ALA A 175 -25.74 0.57 -15.23
C ALA A 175 -24.88 1.84 -15.21
N ALA A 176 -25.15 2.78 -14.29
CA ALA A 176 -24.38 4.00 -14.14
C ALA A 176 -22.92 3.73 -13.74
N ARG A 177 -22.70 2.79 -12.80
CA ARG A 177 -21.35 2.40 -12.40
C ARG A 177 -20.55 1.81 -13.56
N LEU A 178 -21.16 0.93 -14.36
CA LEU A 178 -20.51 0.32 -15.52
C LEU A 178 -20.23 1.36 -16.62
N ALA A 179 -21.16 2.26 -16.90
CA ALA A 179 -20.96 3.34 -17.87
C ALA A 179 -19.78 4.24 -17.49
N ALA A 180 -19.67 4.61 -16.21
CA ALA A 180 -18.53 5.37 -15.72
C ALA A 180 -17.21 4.56 -15.79
N ALA A 181 -17.25 3.24 -15.52
CA ALA A 181 -16.07 2.37 -15.67
C ALA A 181 -15.63 2.29 -17.14
N ASP A 182 -16.55 2.20 -18.09
CA ASP A 182 -16.23 2.16 -19.52
C ASP A 182 -15.62 3.48 -20.01
N ALA A 183 -16.13 4.62 -19.51
CA ALA A 183 -15.56 5.93 -19.80
C ALA A 183 -14.13 6.09 -19.27
N LEU A 184 -13.84 5.56 -18.06
CA LEU A 184 -12.50 5.54 -17.48
C LEU A 184 -11.56 4.63 -18.28
N ASP A 185 -12.01 3.44 -18.65
CA ASP A 185 -11.21 2.49 -19.44
C ASP A 185 -10.81 3.07 -20.80
N ALA A 186 -11.74 3.74 -21.48
CA ALA A 186 -11.49 4.45 -22.76
C ALA A 186 -10.43 5.57 -22.62
N ARG A 187 -10.24 6.12 -21.43
CA ARG A 187 -9.21 7.12 -21.09
C ARG A 187 -7.89 6.53 -20.64
N GLY A 188 -7.78 5.19 -20.54
CA GLY A 188 -6.59 4.50 -20.09
C GLY A 188 -6.55 4.20 -18.58
N GLU A 189 -7.56 4.60 -17.81
CA GLU A 189 -7.69 4.37 -16.37
C GLU A 189 -8.20 2.93 -16.08
N ARG A 190 -7.49 1.96 -16.63
CA ARG A 190 -7.93 0.55 -16.70
C ARG A 190 -8.02 -0.13 -15.35
N GLU A 191 -7.13 0.22 -14.43
CA GLU A 191 -7.07 -0.46 -13.13
C GLU A 191 -8.31 -0.10 -12.30
N ILE A 192 -8.62 1.18 -12.15
CA ILE A 192 -9.82 1.62 -11.40
C ILE A 192 -11.12 1.17 -12.09
N ALA A 193 -11.16 1.17 -13.43
CA ALA A 193 -12.31 0.67 -14.18
C ALA A 193 -12.58 -0.81 -13.89
N ARG A 194 -11.53 -1.65 -13.79
CA ARG A 194 -11.64 -3.06 -13.40
C ARG A 194 -12.21 -3.22 -11.98
N TRP A 195 -11.72 -2.43 -11.04
CA TRP A 195 -12.25 -2.41 -9.66
C TRP A 195 -13.73 -2.02 -9.62
N MET A 196 -14.13 -1.02 -10.41
CA MET A 196 -15.52 -0.58 -10.48
C MET A 196 -16.46 -1.64 -11.07
N ARG A 197 -15.99 -2.44 -12.02
CA ARG A 197 -16.79 -3.54 -12.60
C ARG A 197 -17.01 -4.69 -11.61
N GLY A 198 -16.08 -4.90 -10.69
CA GLY A 198 -16.14 -5.94 -9.66
C GLY A 198 -16.79 -5.52 -8.33
N ALA A 199 -17.32 -4.31 -8.24
CA ALA A 199 -17.85 -3.74 -6.99
C ALA A 199 -19.36 -3.98 -6.80
#